data_d0beb68c54ced92dd79aac6d69acb822
#
_entry.id   d0beb68c54ced92dd79aac6d69acb822
#
_cell.length_a   1.000
_cell.length_b   1.000
_cell.length_c   1.000
_cell.angle_alpha   90.00
_cell.angle_beta   90.00
_cell.angle_gamma   90.00
#
_symmetry.space_group_name_H-M   'P 1'
#
loop_
_entity.id
_entity.type
_entity.pdbx_description
1 polymer ?
#
loop_
_entity_poly.entity_id
_entity_poly.type
_entity_poly.pdbx_seq_one_letter_code
_entity_poly.pdbx_strand_id
1 'polypeptide(L)'
;AGKTVWNGNIVLDGPVNNALAHYLNNMLFLASDVPDQAVEIDTVHAELYRGHTYIQAEDTTCMRVTCKSGTTIHFYVTHCSGRVLNPYMEITGTRGKVVWKMDETTEITYEDGTRETFSNDGVDPWLEVLRTCARVSRGELEKPYCRVDNCRSFVLAVNGAYESSRRVHPIPLQYVTESENKAGDLVTVVEGIESYMDEAFSSRKLLSEIGVPWSVKTEPFSMDGYTRFEIPAEMDTDLKTSEG
;
A
#
# COMPACT_ATOMS: atom_id res chain seq x y z
N ALA A 1 16.21 4.89 7.50
CA ALA A 1 15.11 4.60 6.59
C ALA A 1 14.66 5.88 5.91
N GLY A 2 13.99 5.80 4.81
CA GLY A 2 13.30 6.94 4.22
C GLY A 2 14.12 7.82 3.26
N LYS A 3 15.26 7.37 2.78
CA LYS A 3 15.94 8.09 1.69
C LYS A 3 15.31 7.74 0.36
N THR A 4 14.89 8.76 -0.37
CA THR A 4 14.32 8.63 -1.71
C THR A 4 15.40 8.51 -2.79
N VAL A 5 16.62 8.92 -2.49
CA VAL A 5 17.76 8.86 -3.42
C VAL A 5 18.88 8.00 -2.85
N TRP A 6 19.34 7.06 -3.65
CA TRP A 6 20.50 6.25 -3.34
C TRP A 6 21.39 6.15 -4.59
N ASN A 7 22.67 6.51 -4.45
CA ASN A 7 23.66 6.45 -5.52
C ASN A 7 23.19 7.11 -6.83
N GLY A 8 22.52 8.28 -6.72
CA GLY A 8 21.98 9.04 -7.84
C GLY A 8 20.67 8.51 -8.44
N ASN A 9 20.10 7.43 -7.86
CA ASN A 9 18.82 6.88 -8.28
C ASN A 9 17.78 7.07 -7.18
N ILE A 10 16.52 7.25 -7.56
CA ILE A 10 15.42 7.24 -6.60
C ILE A 10 15.28 5.84 -5.99
N VAL A 11 15.24 5.83 -4.66
CA VAL A 11 14.84 4.67 -3.86
C VAL A 11 13.45 4.98 -3.30
N LEU A 12 12.44 4.31 -3.81
CA LEU A 12 11.07 4.37 -3.32
C LEU A 12 11.00 3.54 -2.05
N ASP A 13 11.14 4.18 -0.88
CA ASP A 13 11.28 3.50 0.42
C ASP A 13 10.22 3.99 1.42
N GLY A 14 9.00 4.17 0.96
CA GLY A 14 7.84 4.44 1.81
C GLY A 14 7.13 3.15 2.25
N PRO A 15 6.06 3.27 3.06
CA PRO A 15 5.30 2.12 3.55
C PRO A 15 4.73 1.26 2.42
N VAL A 16 4.39 1.85 1.29
CA VAL A 16 3.84 1.10 0.14
C VAL A 16 4.86 0.19 -0.49
N ASN A 17 6.12 0.64 -0.59
CA ASN A 17 7.19 -0.13 -1.25
C ASN A 17 8.02 -0.97 -0.28
N ASN A 18 7.88 -0.80 1.01
CA ASN A 18 8.64 -1.51 2.04
C ASN A 18 7.71 -2.23 3.03
N ALA A 19 7.31 -1.59 4.11
CA ALA A 19 6.67 -2.26 5.24
C ALA A 19 5.33 -2.93 4.90
N LEU A 20 4.53 -2.34 4.00
CA LEU A 20 3.21 -2.83 3.61
C LEU A 20 3.14 -3.30 2.15
N ALA A 21 4.27 -3.46 1.50
CA ALA A 21 4.41 -3.98 0.14
C ALA A 21 3.68 -5.33 -0.06
N HIS A 22 3.82 -6.23 0.91
CA HIS A 22 3.19 -7.55 0.86
C HIS A 22 1.67 -7.49 0.74
N TYR A 23 1.03 -6.54 1.42
CA TYR A 23 -0.43 -6.40 1.43
C TYR A 23 -0.94 -5.87 0.09
N LEU A 24 -0.28 -4.85 -0.48
CA LEU A 24 -0.62 -4.36 -1.80
C LEU A 24 -0.42 -5.45 -2.87
N ASN A 25 0.71 -6.18 -2.82
CA ASN A 25 0.95 -7.29 -3.73
C ASN A 25 -0.10 -8.40 -3.60
N ASN A 26 -0.52 -8.74 -2.37
CA ASN A 26 -1.58 -9.71 -2.14
C ASN A 26 -2.94 -9.23 -2.69
N MET A 27 -3.29 -7.94 -2.52
CA MET A 27 -4.51 -7.40 -3.10
C MET A 27 -4.52 -7.50 -4.62
N LEU A 28 -3.40 -7.18 -5.28
CA LEU A 28 -3.26 -7.28 -6.74
C LEU A 28 -3.30 -8.73 -7.24
N PHE A 29 -2.78 -9.67 -6.45
CA PHE A 29 -2.87 -11.09 -6.75
C PHE A 29 -4.30 -11.61 -6.60
N LEU A 30 -4.99 -11.25 -5.52
CA LEU A 30 -6.37 -11.67 -5.26
C LEU A 30 -7.40 -11.00 -6.18
N ALA A 31 -7.07 -9.83 -6.76
CA ALA A 31 -7.93 -9.12 -7.72
C ALA A 31 -7.89 -9.71 -9.13
N SER A 32 -7.01 -10.68 -9.39
CA SER A 32 -6.89 -11.31 -10.71
C SER A 32 -7.99 -12.35 -10.93
N ASP A 33 -8.51 -12.38 -12.14
CA ASP A 33 -9.40 -13.42 -12.66
C ASP A 33 -8.62 -14.59 -13.31
N VAL A 34 -7.31 -14.42 -13.49
CA VAL A 34 -6.41 -15.44 -14.02
C VAL A 34 -5.67 -16.12 -12.86
N PRO A 35 -5.86 -17.42 -12.66
CA PRO A 35 -5.16 -18.15 -11.61
C PRO A 35 -3.64 -17.97 -11.69
N ASP A 36 -3.01 -17.77 -10.54
CA ASP A 36 -1.55 -17.70 -10.39
C ASP A 36 -0.87 -16.53 -11.12
N GLN A 37 -1.64 -15.47 -11.42
CA GLN A 37 -1.15 -14.22 -11.99
C GLN A 37 -1.68 -13.03 -11.19
N ALA A 38 -0.91 -11.95 -11.11
CA ALA A 38 -1.41 -10.69 -10.59
C ALA A 38 -2.25 -9.96 -11.67
N VAL A 39 -3.23 -9.18 -11.22
CA VAL A 39 -4.13 -8.43 -12.11
C VAL A 39 -3.38 -7.38 -12.93
N GLU A 40 -3.82 -7.13 -14.16
CA GLU A 40 -3.34 -6.00 -14.95
C GLU A 40 -3.96 -4.68 -14.46
N ILE A 41 -3.11 -3.67 -14.28
CA ILE A 41 -3.54 -2.32 -13.85
C ILE A 41 -3.88 -1.48 -15.07
N ASP A 42 -4.98 -0.75 -14.98
CA ASP A 42 -5.42 0.26 -15.95
C ASP A 42 -4.98 1.66 -15.50
N THR A 43 -5.39 2.09 -14.30
CA THR A 43 -5.06 3.40 -13.75
C THR A 43 -4.66 3.32 -12.28
N VAL A 44 -3.81 4.26 -11.86
CA VAL A 44 -3.49 4.51 -10.45
C VAL A 44 -3.82 5.95 -10.12
N HIS A 45 -4.60 6.17 -9.05
CA HIS A 45 -4.88 7.48 -8.49
C HIS A 45 -4.41 7.50 -7.05
N ALA A 46 -3.39 8.27 -6.73
CA ALA A 46 -2.74 8.24 -5.44
C ALA A 46 -2.40 9.63 -4.91
N GLU A 47 -2.45 9.75 -3.60
CA GLU A 47 -2.01 10.89 -2.82
C GLU A 47 -0.92 10.40 -1.86
N LEU A 48 0.29 10.94 -1.98
CA LEU A 48 1.45 10.58 -1.18
C LEU A 48 1.81 11.73 -0.25
N TYR A 49 1.85 11.48 1.05
CA TYR A 49 2.11 12.49 2.07
C TYR A 49 3.25 12.10 2.99
N ARG A 50 3.78 13.11 3.68
CA ARG A 50 4.87 12.97 4.64
C ARG A 50 4.62 13.85 5.86
N GLY A 51 4.46 13.22 7.02
CA GLY A 51 4.40 13.87 8.32
C GLY A 51 5.77 13.97 8.99
N HIS A 52 6.63 12.94 8.83
CA HIS A 52 7.98 12.95 9.38
C HIS A 52 8.87 13.97 8.67
N THR A 53 9.56 14.84 9.42
CA THR A 53 10.41 15.90 8.86
C THR A 53 11.78 15.40 8.40
N TYR A 54 12.23 14.24 8.89
CA TYR A 54 13.57 13.69 8.67
C TYR A 54 13.65 12.59 7.60
N ILE A 55 12.54 12.28 6.92
CA ILE A 55 12.50 11.35 5.79
C ILE A 55 12.18 12.10 4.49
N GLN A 56 12.45 11.48 3.35
CA GLN A 56 12.14 12.03 2.02
C GLN A 56 11.00 11.27 1.33
N ALA A 57 10.85 9.98 1.62
CA ALA A 57 9.75 9.15 1.12
C ALA A 57 8.43 9.50 1.81
N GLU A 58 7.35 9.01 1.26
CA GLU A 58 6.03 9.07 1.91
C GLU A 58 6.01 8.22 3.18
N ASP A 59 5.17 8.61 4.12
CA ASP A 59 4.80 7.85 5.32
C ASP A 59 3.29 7.66 5.46
N THR A 60 2.54 8.31 4.58
CA THR A 60 1.09 8.26 4.52
C THR A 60 0.66 8.21 3.06
N THR A 61 -0.10 7.17 2.71
CA THR A 61 -0.58 6.94 1.35
C THR A 61 -2.07 6.63 1.33
N CYS A 62 -2.77 7.28 0.42
CA CYS A 62 -4.13 6.97 0.03
C CYS A 62 -4.15 6.72 -1.47
N MET A 63 -4.56 5.51 -1.91
CA MET A 63 -4.45 5.11 -3.30
C MET A 63 -5.66 4.30 -3.76
N ARG A 64 -6.08 4.56 -5.00
CA ARG A 64 -7.07 3.77 -5.75
C ARG A 64 -6.39 3.20 -6.99
N VAL A 65 -6.42 1.89 -7.14
CA VAL A 65 -5.93 1.19 -8.33
C VAL A 65 -7.12 0.60 -9.07
N THR A 66 -7.35 1.03 -10.30
CA THR A 66 -8.36 0.44 -11.19
C THR A 66 -7.68 -0.61 -12.06
N CYS A 67 -8.23 -1.81 -12.06
CA CYS A 67 -7.69 -2.94 -12.81
C CYS A 67 -8.44 -3.13 -14.12
N LYS A 68 -7.77 -3.69 -15.14
CA LYS A 68 -8.41 -3.99 -16.44
C LYS A 68 -9.56 -4.99 -16.33
N SER A 69 -9.57 -5.82 -15.31
CA SER A 69 -10.68 -6.70 -14.93
C SER A 69 -11.95 -5.97 -14.46
N GLY A 70 -11.87 -4.65 -14.22
CA GLY A 70 -12.93 -3.85 -13.60
C GLY A 70 -12.88 -3.84 -12.07
N THR A 71 -12.01 -4.62 -11.45
CA THR A 71 -11.81 -4.58 -10.00
C THR A 71 -11.14 -3.27 -9.60
N THR A 72 -11.57 -2.69 -8.48
CA THR A 72 -10.95 -1.51 -7.89
C THR A 72 -10.37 -1.86 -6.54
N ILE A 73 -9.10 -1.52 -6.32
CA ILE A 73 -8.39 -1.67 -5.05
C ILE A 73 -8.27 -0.29 -4.41
N HIS A 74 -8.64 -0.20 -3.14
CA HIS A 74 -8.40 0.97 -2.30
C HIS A 74 -7.36 0.59 -1.26
N PHE A 75 -6.28 1.36 -1.17
CA PHE A 75 -5.16 1.09 -0.26
C PHE A 75 -4.87 2.32 0.58
N TYR A 76 -4.89 2.15 1.90
CA TYR A 76 -4.70 3.21 2.89
C TYR A 76 -3.66 2.79 3.90
N VAL A 77 -2.67 3.63 4.12
CA VAL A 77 -1.59 3.35 5.08
C VAL A 77 -1.03 4.64 5.65
N THR A 78 -0.70 4.62 6.93
CA THR A 78 0.05 5.69 7.58
C THR A 78 0.97 5.14 8.65
N HIS A 79 2.15 5.75 8.78
CA HIS A 79 3.06 5.58 9.91
C HIS A 79 3.01 6.77 10.88
N CYS A 80 2.06 7.69 10.68
CA CYS A 80 1.88 8.91 11.47
C CYS A 80 0.65 8.82 12.38
N SER A 81 0.40 7.66 12.98
CA SER A 81 -0.73 7.40 13.89
C SER A 81 -0.25 7.10 15.29
N GLY A 82 -0.99 7.62 16.29
CA GLY A 82 -0.80 7.25 17.70
C GLY A 82 -1.37 5.86 18.04
N ARG A 83 -2.21 5.30 17.15
CA ARG A 83 -2.80 3.97 17.26
C ARG A 83 -2.04 2.97 16.37
N VAL A 84 -1.69 1.83 16.94
CA VAL A 84 -1.22 0.68 16.15
C VAL A 84 -2.45 -0.12 15.69
N LEU A 85 -2.59 -0.26 14.38
CA LEU A 85 -3.60 -1.08 13.75
C LEU A 85 -2.92 -2.12 12.87
N ASN A 86 -3.16 -3.40 13.17
CA ASN A 86 -2.66 -4.47 12.32
C ASN A 86 -3.34 -4.44 10.95
N PRO A 87 -2.62 -4.76 9.87
CA PRO A 87 -3.20 -4.80 8.53
C PRO A 87 -4.41 -5.72 8.44
N TYR A 88 -5.44 -5.24 7.75
CA TYR A 88 -6.61 -6.03 7.40
C TYR A 88 -7.03 -5.72 5.96
N MET A 89 -7.81 -6.62 5.37
CA MET A 89 -8.26 -6.52 3.99
C MET A 89 -9.74 -6.88 3.91
N GLU A 90 -10.51 -6.08 3.19
CA GLU A 90 -11.89 -6.38 2.84
C GLU A 90 -12.01 -6.62 1.34
N ILE A 91 -12.61 -7.73 0.94
CA ILE A 91 -12.91 -8.05 -0.45
C ILE A 91 -14.43 -8.16 -0.58
N THR A 92 -15.01 -7.37 -1.47
CA THR A 92 -16.45 -7.42 -1.80
C THR A 92 -16.61 -7.92 -3.23
N GLY A 93 -17.37 -8.96 -3.42
CA GLY A 93 -17.69 -9.55 -4.71
C GLY A 93 -19.19 -9.83 -4.85
N THR A 94 -19.58 -10.36 -6.01
CA THR A 94 -20.98 -10.70 -6.33
C THR A 94 -21.54 -11.85 -5.50
N ARG A 95 -20.71 -12.62 -4.81
CA ARG A 95 -21.11 -13.77 -3.98
C ARG A 95 -21.01 -13.52 -2.48
N GLY A 96 -20.57 -12.32 -2.06
CA GLY A 96 -20.43 -12.01 -0.65
C GLY A 96 -19.22 -11.13 -0.33
N LYS A 97 -18.80 -11.17 0.92
CA LYS A 97 -17.71 -10.36 1.48
C LYS A 97 -16.71 -11.26 2.21
N VAL A 98 -15.43 -10.97 2.04
CA VAL A 98 -14.34 -11.57 2.83
C VAL A 98 -13.69 -10.47 3.66
N VAL A 99 -13.40 -10.75 4.93
CA VAL A 99 -12.59 -9.91 5.81
C VAL A 99 -11.42 -10.75 6.29
N TRP A 100 -10.24 -10.39 5.88
CA TRP A 100 -8.99 -10.97 6.35
C TRP A 100 -8.32 -10.00 7.33
N LYS A 101 -7.85 -10.50 8.46
CA LYS A 101 -7.09 -9.75 9.44
C LYS A 101 -5.78 -10.46 9.73
N MET A 102 -4.69 -9.69 9.80
CA MET A 102 -3.38 -10.21 10.17
C MET A 102 -3.43 -10.83 11.57
N ASP A 103 -2.82 -12.01 11.71
CA ASP A 103 -2.70 -12.75 12.98
C ASP A 103 -4.02 -13.16 13.68
N GLU A 104 -5.15 -13.04 12.96
CA GLU A 104 -6.47 -13.39 13.47
C GLU A 104 -7.12 -14.44 12.56
N THR A 105 -8.30 -14.12 12.08
CA THR A 105 -9.15 -14.98 11.28
C THR A 105 -9.42 -14.39 9.90
N THR A 106 -9.78 -15.27 8.96
CA THR A 106 -10.45 -14.89 7.71
C THR A 106 -11.93 -15.23 7.83
N GLU A 107 -12.79 -14.24 7.72
CA GLU A 107 -14.25 -14.40 7.75
C GLU A 107 -14.82 -14.22 6.35
N ILE A 108 -15.63 -15.18 5.90
CA ILE A 108 -16.40 -15.09 4.66
C ILE A 108 -17.88 -14.99 5.03
N THR A 109 -18.55 -13.99 4.48
CA THR A 109 -20.01 -13.86 4.56
C THR A 109 -20.59 -13.93 3.16
N TYR A 110 -21.37 -14.94 2.86
CA TYR A 110 -22.04 -15.14 1.58
C TYR A 110 -23.33 -14.29 1.47
N GLU A 111 -23.84 -14.09 0.24
CA GLU A 111 -25.08 -13.35 -0.02
C GLU A 111 -26.31 -13.96 0.66
N ASP A 112 -26.35 -15.27 0.82
CA ASP A 112 -27.44 -15.99 1.51
C ASP A 112 -27.35 -15.89 3.04
N GLY A 113 -26.36 -15.14 3.57
CA GLY A 113 -26.10 -14.97 5.00
C GLY A 113 -25.28 -16.09 5.64
N THR A 114 -24.92 -17.12 4.90
CA THR A 114 -23.99 -18.16 5.39
C THR A 114 -22.62 -17.56 5.72
N ARG A 115 -22.00 -18.06 6.77
CA ARG A 115 -20.66 -17.60 7.21
C ARG A 115 -19.70 -18.75 7.39
N GLU A 116 -18.47 -18.50 6.99
CA GLU A 116 -17.34 -19.37 7.23
C GLU A 116 -16.21 -18.59 7.90
N THR A 117 -15.48 -19.24 8.80
CA THR A 117 -14.35 -18.64 9.50
C THR A 117 -13.16 -19.58 9.41
N PHE A 118 -12.03 -19.06 9.00
CA PHE A 118 -10.76 -19.79 8.93
C PHE A 118 -9.78 -19.16 9.91
N SER A 119 -9.13 -19.98 10.72
CA SER A 119 -8.04 -19.54 11.60
C SER A 119 -6.69 -19.76 10.93
N ASN A 120 -5.78 -18.86 11.15
CA ASN A 120 -4.38 -18.98 10.73
C ASN A 120 -3.50 -19.64 11.81
N ASP A 121 -4.12 -20.22 12.86
CA ASP A 121 -3.42 -20.81 13.99
C ASP A 121 -2.43 -21.90 13.55
N GLY A 122 -1.21 -21.80 14.02
CA GLY A 122 -0.16 -22.77 13.78
C GLY A 122 0.54 -22.68 12.42
N VAL A 123 0.21 -21.68 11.59
CA VAL A 123 0.96 -21.42 10.34
C VAL A 123 2.05 -20.39 10.61
N ASP A 124 3.31 -20.81 10.53
CA ASP A 124 4.44 -19.90 10.51
C ASP A 124 4.73 -19.49 9.05
N PRO A 125 4.41 -18.25 8.63
CA PRO A 125 4.58 -17.82 7.25
C PRO A 125 6.04 -17.85 6.77
N TRP A 126 7.00 -17.61 7.64
CA TRP A 126 8.42 -17.66 7.31
C TRP A 126 8.88 -19.08 7.03
N LEU A 127 8.40 -20.04 7.85
CA LEU A 127 8.67 -21.46 7.65
C LEU A 127 8.03 -21.97 6.35
N GLU A 128 6.82 -21.50 6.01
CA GLU A 128 6.15 -21.90 4.77
C GLU A 128 6.87 -21.37 3.51
N VAL A 129 7.46 -20.16 3.56
CA VAL A 129 8.31 -19.65 2.47
C VAL A 129 9.51 -20.58 2.27
N LEU A 130 10.21 -20.96 3.34
CA LEU A 130 11.36 -21.87 3.25
C LEU A 130 10.96 -23.26 2.76
N ARG A 131 9.86 -23.81 3.24
CA ARG A 131 9.30 -25.09 2.77
C ARG A 131 8.96 -25.04 1.28
N THR A 132 8.32 -23.97 0.83
CA THR A 132 7.99 -23.76 -0.58
C THR A 132 9.25 -23.74 -1.45
N CYS A 133 10.26 -22.98 -1.06
CA CYS A 133 11.55 -22.97 -1.77
C CYS A 133 12.21 -24.36 -1.84
N ALA A 134 12.19 -25.10 -0.72
CA ALA A 134 12.75 -26.45 -0.68
C ALA A 134 11.97 -27.44 -1.58
N ARG A 135 10.64 -27.34 -1.64
CA ARG A 135 9.80 -28.16 -2.53
C ARG A 135 10.06 -27.86 -4.00
N VAL A 136 10.20 -26.59 -4.36
CA VAL A 136 10.57 -26.20 -5.74
C VAL A 136 11.95 -26.74 -6.10
N SER A 137 12.94 -26.60 -5.21
CA SER A 137 14.32 -27.09 -5.45
C SER A 137 14.38 -28.62 -5.63
N ARG A 138 13.46 -29.37 -5.02
CA ARG A 138 13.39 -30.85 -5.17
C ARG A 138 12.49 -31.28 -6.33
N GLY A 139 11.88 -30.37 -7.06
CA GLY A 139 10.94 -30.70 -8.13
C GLY A 139 9.57 -31.21 -7.65
N GLU A 140 9.28 -31.07 -6.36
CA GLU A 140 7.97 -31.44 -5.76
C GLU A 140 6.89 -30.38 -6.05
N LEU A 141 7.31 -29.16 -6.37
CA LEU A 141 6.49 -28.04 -6.79
C LEU A 141 7.16 -27.40 -8.02
N GLU A 142 6.39 -27.11 -9.05
CA GLU A 142 6.90 -26.55 -10.30
C GLU A 142 7.48 -25.14 -10.11
N LYS A 143 6.79 -24.32 -9.33
CA LYS A 143 7.13 -22.91 -9.12
C LYS A 143 6.65 -22.42 -7.75
N PRO A 144 7.29 -21.38 -7.17
CA PRO A 144 6.80 -20.79 -5.92
C PRO A 144 5.51 -19.98 -6.16
N TYR A 145 4.76 -19.72 -5.11
CA TYR A 145 3.52 -18.92 -5.19
C TYR A 145 3.79 -17.47 -5.54
N CYS A 146 4.83 -16.87 -4.94
CA CYS A 146 5.26 -15.51 -5.26
C CYS A 146 6.46 -15.57 -6.21
N ARG A 147 6.34 -14.97 -7.38
CA ARG A 147 7.35 -14.97 -8.45
C ARG A 147 7.58 -13.55 -8.97
N VAL A 148 8.72 -13.33 -9.61
CA VAL A 148 9.08 -12.04 -10.19
C VAL A 148 8.04 -11.57 -11.23
N ASP A 149 7.50 -12.50 -12.03
CA ASP A 149 6.51 -12.19 -13.05
C ASP A 149 5.17 -11.74 -12.45
N ASN A 150 4.73 -12.34 -11.34
CA ASN A 150 3.49 -11.91 -10.70
C ASN A 150 3.65 -10.75 -9.68
N CYS A 151 4.89 -10.30 -9.42
CA CYS A 151 5.15 -9.05 -8.70
C CYS A 151 5.17 -7.81 -9.61
N ARG A 152 5.10 -7.96 -10.93
CA ARG A 152 5.14 -6.82 -11.86
C ARG A 152 4.04 -5.80 -11.60
N SER A 153 2.82 -6.24 -11.34
CA SER A 153 1.69 -5.35 -11.05
C SER A 153 1.92 -4.51 -9.79
N PHE A 154 2.56 -5.08 -8.76
CA PHE A 154 2.96 -4.33 -7.57
C PHE A 154 3.92 -3.19 -7.92
N VAL A 155 4.97 -3.46 -8.70
CA VAL A 155 5.92 -2.42 -9.14
C VAL A 155 5.21 -1.34 -9.94
N LEU A 156 4.29 -1.72 -10.83
CA LEU A 156 3.49 -0.77 -11.62
C LEU A 156 2.58 0.08 -10.72
N ALA A 157 1.95 -0.51 -9.69
CA ALA A 157 1.11 0.25 -8.76
C ALA A 157 1.91 1.29 -7.98
N VAL A 158 3.10 0.90 -7.48
CA VAL A 158 4.01 1.82 -6.78
C VAL A 158 4.46 2.95 -7.70
N ASN A 159 4.96 2.63 -8.89
CA ASN A 159 5.39 3.65 -9.86
C ASN A 159 4.23 4.58 -10.24
N GLY A 160 3.05 4.02 -10.54
CA GLY A 160 1.84 4.77 -10.85
C GLY A 160 1.39 5.69 -9.72
N ALA A 161 1.63 5.32 -8.46
CA ALA A 161 1.33 6.18 -7.32
C ALA A 161 2.20 7.45 -7.32
N TYR A 162 3.50 7.33 -7.61
CA TYR A 162 4.37 8.50 -7.73
C TYR A 162 4.07 9.33 -8.98
N GLU A 163 3.74 8.69 -10.11
CA GLU A 163 3.31 9.40 -11.33
C GLU A 163 2.00 10.17 -11.12
N SER A 164 1.04 9.61 -10.37
CA SER A 164 -0.23 10.25 -10.04
C SER A 164 -0.04 11.39 -9.05
N SER A 165 0.69 11.17 -7.96
CA SER A 165 0.92 12.17 -6.92
C SER A 165 1.90 13.26 -7.34
N ARG A 166 2.78 13.01 -8.32
CA ARG A 166 3.83 13.90 -8.84
C ARG A 166 4.91 14.25 -7.82
N ARG A 167 4.61 14.23 -6.54
CA ARG A 167 5.53 14.49 -5.43
C ARG A 167 5.03 13.87 -4.14
N VAL A 168 5.88 13.83 -3.12
CA VAL A 168 5.48 13.56 -1.74
C VAL A 168 5.12 14.89 -1.08
N HIS A 169 3.83 15.07 -0.73
CA HIS A 169 3.33 16.32 -0.16
C HIS A 169 3.63 16.39 1.34
N PRO A 170 4.40 17.38 1.82
CA PRO A 170 4.62 17.55 3.26
C PRO A 170 3.30 17.96 3.94
N ILE A 171 2.95 17.27 5.03
CA ILE A 171 1.85 17.68 5.88
C ILE A 171 2.30 18.91 6.70
N PRO A 172 1.52 20.00 6.72
CA PRO A 172 1.92 21.21 7.44
C PRO A 172 2.15 20.93 8.93
N LEU A 173 3.24 21.48 9.48
CA LEU A 173 3.68 21.21 10.86
C LEU A 173 2.63 21.54 11.93
N GLN A 174 1.69 22.41 11.64
CA GLN A 174 0.58 22.70 12.57
C GLN A 174 -0.33 21.49 12.84
N TYR A 175 -0.32 20.47 11.98
CA TYR A 175 -1.06 19.21 12.14
C TYR A 175 -0.19 18.07 12.64
N VAL A 176 1.11 18.30 12.85
CA VAL A 176 2.07 17.26 13.24
C VAL A 176 2.52 17.48 14.66
N THR A 177 2.44 16.42 15.46
CA THR A 177 3.00 16.40 16.82
C THR A 177 4.02 15.28 16.93
N GLU A 178 5.10 15.55 17.64
CA GLU A 178 6.10 14.54 18.01
C GLU A 178 6.05 14.32 19.53
N SER A 179 6.02 13.06 19.93
CA SER A 179 5.99 12.66 21.34
C SER A 179 6.81 11.40 21.55
N GLU A 180 7.27 11.18 22.77
CA GLU A 180 7.89 9.90 23.13
C GLU A 180 6.80 8.90 23.55
N ASN A 181 6.91 7.67 23.04
CA ASN A 181 6.09 6.57 23.50
C ASN A 181 6.61 6.04 24.88
N LYS A 182 5.92 5.06 25.46
CA LYS A 182 6.32 4.46 26.74
C LYS A 182 7.70 3.77 26.73
N ALA A 183 8.21 3.45 25.55
CA ALA A 183 9.53 2.84 25.36
C ALA A 183 10.65 3.88 25.14
N GLY A 184 10.29 5.17 25.07
CA GLY A 184 11.22 6.27 24.78
C GLY A 184 11.49 6.49 23.29
N ASP A 185 10.72 5.86 22.40
CA ASP A 185 10.85 6.10 20.97
C ASP A 185 10.06 7.34 20.56
N LEU A 186 10.61 8.12 19.62
CA LEU A 186 9.93 9.26 19.04
C LEU A 186 8.81 8.78 18.11
N VAL A 187 7.59 9.24 18.36
CA VAL A 187 6.40 8.96 17.57
C VAL A 187 5.89 10.25 16.95
N THR A 188 5.77 10.25 15.64
CA THR A 188 5.16 11.35 14.88
C THR A 188 3.68 11.03 14.65
N VAL A 189 2.80 11.94 15.06
CA VAL A 189 1.35 11.79 14.93
C VAL A 189 0.79 12.97 14.16
N VAL A 190 -0.02 12.67 13.14
CA VAL A 190 -0.80 13.68 12.41
C VAL A 190 -2.18 13.79 13.06
N GLU A 191 -2.59 15.00 13.38
CA GLU A 191 -3.89 15.28 14.03
C GLU A 191 -5.04 14.76 13.17
N GLY A 192 -5.91 13.95 13.77
CA GLY A 192 -7.11 13.41 13.14
C GLY A 192 -6.87 12.27 12.14
N ILE A 193 -5.62 11.81 11.96
CA ILE A 193 -5.27 10.84 10.91
C ILE A 193 -6.09 9.55 11.00
N GLU A 194 -6.34 9.02 12.19
CA GLU A 194 -7.12 7.80 12.39
C GLU A 194 -8.55 7.97 11.84
N SER A 195 -9.20 9.10 12.18
CA SER A 195 -10.56 9.39 11.72
C SER A 195 -10.61 9.61 10.20
N TYR A 196 -9.62 10.29 9.64
CA TYR A 196 -9.54 10.49 8.20
C TYR A 196 -9.32 9.18 7.44
N MET A 197 -8.45 8.29 7.94
CA MET A 197 -8.23 6.98 7.35
C MET A 197 -9.46 6.09 7.45
N ASP A 198 -10.16 6.07 8.61
CA ASP A 198 -11.39 5.32 8.82
C ASP A 198 -12.52 5.83 7.89
N GLU A 199 -12.64 7.15 7.69
CA GLU A 199 -13.60 7.75 6.76
C GLU A 199 -13.25 7.46 5.29
N ALA A 200 -11.98 7.63 4.90
CA ALA A 200 -11.50 7.32 3.55
C ALA A 200 -11.75 5.85 3.20
N PHE A 201 -11.43 4.94 4.11
CA PHE A 201 -11.68 3.51 3.96
C PHE A 201 -13.17 3.19 3.81
N SER A 202 -14.01 3.68 4.72
CA SER A 202 -15.45 3.38 4.70
C SER A 202 -16.18 3.96 3.49
N SER A 203 -15.77 5.14 3.04
CA SER A 203 -16.34 5.82 1.86
C SER A 203 -15.67 5.41 0.54
N ARG A 204 -14.54 4.68 0.58
CA ARG A 204 -13.71 4.31 -0.59
C ARG A 204 -13.23 5.53 -1.38
N LYS A 205 -12.83 6.57 -0.66
CA LYS A 205 -12.39 7.86 -1.22
C LYS A 205 -10.94 8.15 -0.86
N LEU A 206 -10.34 9.05 -1.64
CA LEU A 206 -9.04 9.64 -1.31
C LEU A 206 -9.20 10.73 -0.22
N LEU A 207 -8.12 11.11 0.44
CA LEU A 207 -8.17 12.10 1.52
C LEU A 207 -8.65 13.47 1.03
N SER A 208 -8.28 13.88 -0.19
CA SER A 208 -8.78 15.11 -0.79
C SER A 208 -10.27 15.05 -1.13
N GLU A 209 -10.79 13.87 -1.47
CA GLU A 209 -12.19 13.65 -1.80
C GLU A 209 -13.11 13.69 -0.56
N ILE A 210 -12.56 13.49 0.64
CA ILE A 210 -13.28 13.66 1.91
C ILE A 210 -13.01 15.03 2.57
N GLY A 211 -12.19 15.87 1.94
CA GLY A 211 -11.95 17.24 2.37
C GLY A 211 -11.00 17.40 3.55
N VAL A 212 -10.01 16.52 3.70
CA VAL A 212 -8.96 16.65 4.72
C VAL A 212 -8.23 18.00 4.53
N PRO A 213 -8.07 18.83 5.57
CA PRO A 213 -7.62 20.23 5.42
C PRO A 213 -6.23 20.41 4.80
N TRP A 214 -5.36 19.43 4.94
CA TRP A 214 -3.98 19.46 4.41
C TRP A 214 -3.82 18.60 3.15
N SER A 215 -4.87 17.95 2.69
CA SER A 215 -4.80 17.09 1.51
C SER A 215 -4.65 17.91 0.22
N VAL A 216 -4.04 17.28 -0.76
CA VAL A 216 -3.81 17.87 -2.09
C VAL A 216 -4.47 16.99 -3.13
N LYS A 217 -5.33 17.58 -3.95
CA LYS A 217 -5.96 16.88 -5.06
C LYS A 217 -4.90 16.49 -6.10
N THR A 218 -4.88 15.21 -6.45
CA THR A 218 -4.03 14.64 -7.51
C THR A 218 -4.88 14.17 -8.68
N GLU A 219 -4.25 13.71 -9.75
CA GLU A 219 -4.95 13.20 -10.93
C GLU A 219 -4.62 11.72 -11.17
N PRO A 220 -5.58 10.93 -11.68
CA PRO A 220 -5.31 9.54 -12.05
C PRO A 220 -4.25 9.45 -13.14
N PHE A 221 -3.37 8.48 -13.03
CA PHE A 221 -2.33 8.19 -14.02
C PHE A 221 -2.65 6.88 -14.75
N SER A 222 -2.66 6.93 -16.09
CA SER A 222 -2.89 5.75 -16.91
C SER A 222 -1.63 4.89 -16.99
N MET A 223 -1.80 3.57 -16.80
CA MET A 223 -0.74 2.59 -16.95
C MET A 223 -0.67 2.00 -18.37
N ASP A 224 -1.51 2.48 -19.30
CA ASP A 224 -1.49 2.02 -20.69
C ASP A 224 -0.18 2.41 -21.38
N GLY A 225 0.49 1.43 -21.97
CA GLY A 225 1.81 1.64 -22.61
C GLY A 225 2.95 2.00 -21.64
N TYR A 226 2.74 1.95 -20.31
CA TYR A 226 3.76 2.32 -19.33
C TYR A 226 4.88 1.28 -19.26
N THR A 227 6.10 1.70 -19.57
CA THR A 227 7.28 0.81 -19.65
C THR A 227 8.45 1.26 -18.79
N ARG A 228 8.46 2.51 -18.35
CA ARG A 228 9.59 3.11 -17.61
C ARG A 228 9.09 4.13 -16.61
N PHE A 229 9.62 4.06 -15.39
CA PHE A 229 9.45 5.11 -14.39
C PHE A 229 10.40 6.26 -14.70
N GLU A 230 9.86 7.47 -14.74
CA GLU A 230 10.64 8.70 -14.79
C GLU A 230 10.32 9.53 -13.53
N ILE A 231 11.38 10.08 -12.94
CA ILE A 231 11.21 10.91 -11.75
C ILE A 231 10.35 12.13 -12.12
N PRO A 232 9.19 12.34 -11.48
CA PRO A 232 8.42 13.57 -11.69
C PRO A 232 9.27 14.80 -11.43
N ALA A 233 9.16 15.80 -12.30
CA ALA A 233 10.01 17.02 -12.23
C ALA A 233 9.86 17.76 -10.88
N GLU A 234 8.67 17.74 -10.32
CA GLU A 234 8.36 18.33 -9.01
C GLU A 234 9.12 17.64 -7.88
N MET A 235 9.24 16.32 -7.97
CA MET A 235 9.96 15.51 -6.99
C MET A 235 11.48 15.69 -7.12
N ASP A 236 12.02 15.77 -8.34
CA ASP A 236 13.44 16.00 -8.58
C ASP A 236 13.89 17.37 -8.02
N THR A 237 13.02 18.39 -8.09
CA THR A 237 13.28 19.71 -7.50
C THR A 237 13.34 19.63 -5.96
N ASP A 238 12.42 18.89 -5.33
CA ASP A 238 12.39 18.74 -3.87
C ASP A 238 13.64 18.02 -3.35
N LEU A 239 14.15 17.03 -4.09
CA LEU A 239 15.36 16.30 -3.75
C LEU A 239 16.61 17.19 -3.80
N LYS A 240 16.75 18.03 -4.82
CA LYS A 240 17.89 18.94 -4.99
C LYS A 240 17.92 20.03 -3.92
N THR A 241 16.77 20.50 -3.44
CA THR A 241 16.70 21.52 -2.38
C THR A 241 16.99 20.97 -0.98
N SER A 242 16.88 19.67 -0.77
CA SER A 242 17.17 19.01 0.52
C SER A 242 18.64 18.66 0.73
N GLU A 243 19.49 18.80 -0.29
CA GLU A 243 20.94 18.54 -0.21
C GLU A 243 21.78 19.80 0.03
N GLY A 244 21.17 20.97 0.13
CA GLY A 244 21.80 22.26 0.41
C GLY A 244 21.62 22.69 1.86
#